data_f4e9fd4706e429336dd0b0fe2991413b
#
_entry.id   f4e9fd4706e429336dd0b0fe2991413b
#
_cell.length_a   1.000
_cell.length_b   1.000
_cell.length_c   1.000
_cell.angle_alpha   90.00
_cell.angle_beta   90.00
_cell.angle_gamma   90.00
#
_symmetry.space_group_name_H-M   'P 1'
#
loop_
_entity.id
_entity.type
_entity.pdbx_description
1 polymer ?
#
loop_
_entity_poly.entity_id
_entity_poly.type
_entity_poly.pdbx_seq_one_letter_code
_entity_poly.pdbx_strand_id
1 'polypeptide(L)'
;IDVSIGDAITPHAVQYNFSEIFDDEKSYELWAYNIETVMAEKVETILRRGVFNTRPRDFYDAYILTTTQKFDKAVFAEALSATARHRGTAEQITDVPGILHNIEESPELRAMWDKYRKQFAYAQDITYEQIIDVVRTLVE
;
A
#
# COMPACT_ATOMS: atom_id res chain seq x y z
N ILE A 1 -11.39 6.73 -7.27
CA ILE A 1 -11.17 6.83 -5.87
C ILE A 1 -11.51 8.17 -5.34
N ASP A 2 -11.90 8.14 -4.18
CA ASP A 2 -12.23 9.34 -3.49
C ASP A 2 -11.29 9.49 -2.30
N VAL A 3 -10.21 10.21 -2.50
CA VAL A 3 -9.32 10.56 -1.42
C VAL A 3 -9.96 11.74 -0.73
N SER A 4 -10.75 11.45 0.26
CA SER A 4 -11.58 12.45 0.87
C SER A 4 -10.81 13.33 1.83
N ILE A 5 -11.38 14.49 2.11
CA ILE A 5 -10.84 15.42 3.11
C ILE A 5 -10.80 14.78 4.49
N GLY A 6 -11.69 13.82 4.75
CA GLY A 6 -11.75 13.13 6.02
C GLY A 6 -10.65 12.14 6.26
N ASP A 7 -9.89 11.77 5.24
CA ASP A 7 -8.78 10.84 5.40
C ASP A 7 -7.64 11.51 6.17
N ALA A 8 -6.86 10.68 6.86
CA ALA A 8 -5.70 11.17 7.60
C ALA A 8 -4.66 11.74 6.63
N ILE A 9 -4.14 12.90 6.95
CA ILE A 9 -3.11 13.56 6.16
C ILE A 9 -1.96 13.88 7.09
N THR A 10 -0.76 13.46 6.72
CA THR A 10 0.43 13.81 7.48
C THR A 10 0.81 15.27 7.22
N PRO A 11 1.66 15.87 8.08
CA PRO A 11 1.89 17.33 8.03
C PRO A 11 2.52 17.86 6.75
N HIS A 12 3.12 17.01 5.95
CA HIS A 12 3.88 17.46 4.78
C HIS A 12 3.19 17.07 3.49
N ALA A 13 2.16 17.80 3.12
CA ALA A 13 1.57 17.64 1.80
C ALA A 13 2.55 18.22 0.77
N VAL A 14 2.94 17.41 -0.20
CA VAL A 14 3.86 17.83 -1.26
C VAL A 14 3.32 17.39 -2.60
N GLN A 15 3.81 18.02 -3.65
CA GLN A 15 3.42 17.66 -5.00
C GLN A 15 4.31 16.55 -5.53
N TYR A 16 3.71 15.45 -5.89
CA TYR A 16 4.37 14.36 -6.59
C TYR A 16 3.71 14.18 -7.94
N ASN A 17 4.47 13.76 -8.92
CA ASN A 17 3.91 13.47 -10.23
C ASN A 17 3.30 12.08 -10.24
N PHE A 18 2.08 11.99 -9.74
CA PHE A 18 1.38 10.71 -9.65
C PHE A 18 0.98 10.15 -11.01
N SER A 19 0.99 10.97 -12.06
CA SER A 19 0.68 10.46 -13.39
C SER A 19 1.69 9.44 -13.89
N GLU A 20 2.88 9.41 -13.31
CA GLU A 20 3.89 8.40 -13.60
C GLU A 20 3.58 7.06 -12.93
N ILE A 21 2.76 7.07 -11.87
CA ILE A 21 2.44 5.89 -11.07
C ILE A 21 1.00 5.47 -11.30
N PHE A 22 0.10 6.43 -11.27
CA PHE A 22 -1.33 6.20 -11.45
C PHE A 22 -1.74 6.81 -12.78
N ASP A 23 -2.14 5.96 -13.70
CA ASP A 23 -2.50 6.37 -15.06
C ASP A 23 -4.00 6.59 -15.12
N ASP A 24 -4.52 7.47 -14.26
CA ASP A 24 -5.94 7.79 -14.24
C ASP A 24 -6.20 9.12 -13.53
N GLU A 25 -7.46 9.51 -13.47
CA GLU A 25 -7.89 10.77 -12.89
C GLU A 25 -7.61 10.88 -11.39
N LYS A 26 -7.41 9.78 -10.73
CA LYS A 26 -7.16 9.77 -9.29
C LYS A 26 -5.87 10.49 -8.93
N SER A 27 -4.94 10.59 -9.85
CA SER A 27 -3.68 11.26 -9.60
C SER A 27 -3.87 12.71 -9.17
N TYR A 28 -4.90 13.39 -9.69
CA TYR A 28 -5.18 14.75 -9.27
C TYR A 28 -5.63 14.85 -7.83
N GLU A 29 -6.38 13.88 -7.38
CA GLU A 29 -6.87 13.87 -6.01
C GLU A 29 -5.77 13.53 -5.02
N LEU A 30 -4.83 12.69 -5.45
CA LEU A 30 -3.78 12.19 -4.56
C LEU A 30 -2.61 13.15 -4.41
N TRP A 31 -2.36 13.99 -5.37
CA TRP A 31 -1.16 14.84 -5.31
C TRP A 31 -1.19 15.88 -4.19
N ALA A 32 -2.36 16.14 -3.61
CA ALA A 32 -2.46 17.02 -2.45
C ALA A 32 -1.93 16.37 -1.17
N TYR A 33 -1.77 15.04 -1.17
CA TYR A 33 -1.24 14.30 -0.03
C TYR A 33 0.25 14.09 -0.19
N ASN A 34 0.96 13.89 0.92
CA ASN A 34 2.34 13.46 0.82
C ASN A 34 2.40 11.97 0.47
N ILE A 35 3.59 11.54 0.02
CA ILE A 35 3.77 10.15 -0.42
C ILE A 35 3.56 9.16 0.72
N GLU A 36 3.95 9.53 1.94
CA GLU A 36 3.81 8.66 3.10
C GLU A 36 2.34 8.37 3.40
N THR A 37 1.47 9.35 3.22
CA THR A 37 0.03 9.14 3.42
C THR A 37 -0.53 8.18 2.37
N VAL A 38 -0.15 8.35 1.11
CA VAL A 38 -0.60 7.45 0.04
C VAL A 38 -0.14 6.03 0.31
N MET A 39 1.14 5.86 0.66
CA MET A 39 1.69 4.55 1.00
C MET A 39 0.97 3.94 2.19
N ALA A 40 0.70 4.75 3.21
CA ALA A 40 0.02 4.27 4.42
C ALA A 40 -1.39 3.77 4.11
N GLU A 41 -2.10 4.44 3.23
CA GLU A 41 -3.44 3.98 2.83
C GLU A 41 -3.38 2.63 2.11
N LYS A 42 -2.40 2.45 1.25
CA LYS A 42 -2.22 1.17 0.55
C LYS A 42 -1.85 0.05 1.50
N VAL A 43 -0.91 0.29 2.39
CA VAL A 43 -0.46 -0.71 3.36
C VAL A 43 -1.56 -1.04 4.36
N GLU A 44 -2.28 -0.03 4.85
CA GLU A 44 -3.40 -0.27 5.74
C GLU A 44 -4.44 -1.17 5.10
N THR A 45 -4.74 -0.94 3.83
CA THR A 45 -5.69 -1.77 3.09
C THR A 45 -5.19 -3.21 2.99
N ILE A 46 -3.90 -3.40 2.69
CA ILE A 46 -3.30 -4.74 2.61
C ILE A 46 -3.44 -5.45 3.96
N LEU A 47 -3.09 -4.78 5.04
CA LEU A 47 -3.13 -5.38 6.38
C LEU A 47 -4.57 -5.67 6.83
N ARG A 48 -5.47 -4.74 6.56
CA ARG A 48 -6.88 -4.89 6.97
C ARG A 48 -7.57 -6.02 6.25
N ARG A 49 -7.32 -6.14 4.94
CA ARG A 49 -7.94 -7.19 4.13
C ARG A 49 -7.26 -8.55 4.32
N GLY A 50 -5.95 -8.53 4.62
CA GLY A 50 -5.21 -9.76 4.86
C GLY A 50 -5.39 -10.75 3.73
N VAL A 51 -5.66 -12.01 4.09
CA VAL A 51 -5.82 -13.08 3.12
C VAL A 51 -7.11 -12.99 2.30
N PHE A 52 -8.01 -12.09 2.66
CA PHE A 52 -9.26 -11.88 1.92
C PHE A 52 -9.15 -10.79 0.87
N ASN A 53 -7.96 -10.28 0.64
CA ASN A 53 -7.75 -9.24 -0.37
C ASN A 53 -7.95 -9.82 -1.77
N THR A 54 -8.79 -9.13 -2.56
CA THR A 54 -9.04 -9.52 -3.95
C THR A 54 -8.48 -8.51 -4.95
N ARG A 55 -7.66 -7.56 -4.47
CA ARG A 55 -7.16 -6.43 -5.27
C ARG A 55 -5.63 -6.51 -5.38
N PRO A 56 -5.11 -7.23 -6.38
CA PRO A 56 -3.64 -7.32 -6.53
C PRO A 56 -2.99 -5.97 -6.80
N ARG A 57 -3.75 -5.00 -7.30
CA ARG A 57 -3.24 -3.65 -7.55
C ARG A 57 -2.70 -2.99 -6.28
N ASP A 58 -3.29 -3.28 -5.12
CA ASP A 58 -2.80 -2.72 -3.86
C ASP A 58 -1.37 -3.17 -3.57
N PHE A 59 -1.07 -4.44 -3.86
CA PHE A 59 0.28 -4.96 -3.69
C PHE A 59 1.26 -4.30 -4.67
N TYR A 60 0.85 -4.14 -5.91
CA TYR A 60 1.68 -3.50 -6.91
C TYR A 60 1.96 -2.05 -6.53
N ASP A 61 0.93 -1.31 -6.13
CA ASP A 61 1.08 0.11 -5.78
C ASP A 61 2.02 0.28 -4.58
N ALA A 62 1.88 -0.55 -3.56
CA ALA A 62 2.77 -0.49 -2.40
C ALA A 62 4.22 -0.76 -2.80
N TYR A 63 4.45 -1.74 -3.64
CA TYR A 63 5.79 -2.08 -4.11
C TYR A 63 6.40 -0.93 -4.91
N ILE A 64 5.66 -0.41 -5.88
CA ILE A 64 6.16 0.64 -6.77
C ILE A 64 6.44 1.93 -5.99
N LEU A 65 5.55 2.34 -5.12
CA LEU A 65 5.76 3.55 -4.33
C LEU A 65 6.99 3.43 -3.45
N THR A 66 7.17 2.28 -2.83
CA THR A 66 8.30 2.06 -1.92
C THR A 66 9.63 2.03 -2.67
N THR A 67 9.65 1.44 -3.85
CA THR A 67 10.90 1.22 -4.58
C THR A 67 11.28 2.39 -5.49
N THR A 68 10.33 3.26 -5.85
CA THR A 68 10.58 4.33 -6.82
C THR A 68 10.54 5.72 -6.22
N GLN A 69 9.93 5.90 -5.05
CA GLN A 69 9.74 7.22 -4.44
C GLN A 69 10.57 7.35 -3.18
N LYS A 70 11.08 8.56 -2.95
CA LYS A 70 11.75 8.88 -1.69
C LYS A 70 10.68 9.19 -0.65
N PHE A 71 10.85 8.64 0.53
CA PHE A 71 9.90 8.87 1.62
C PHE A 71 10.63 8.79 2.96
N ASP A 72 9.98 9.35 3.99
CA ASP A 72 10.48 9.29 5.36
C ASP A 72 9.75 8.16 6.08
N LYS A 73 10.50 7.15 6.52
CA LYS A 73 9.91 5.98 7.17
C LYS A 73 9.19 6.33 8.48
N ALA A 74 9.72 7.29 9.24
CA ALA A 74 9.07 7.73 10.47
C ALA A 74 7.74 8.42 10.18
N VAL A 75 7.69 9.26 9.15
CA VAL A 75 6.46 9.90 8.71
C VAL A 75 5.46 8.85 8.20
N PHE A 76 5.95 7.86 7.48
CA PHE A 76 5.10 6.76 7.04
C PHE A 76 4.46 6.02 8.24
N ALA A 77 5.26 5.73 9.26
CA ALA A 77 4.75 5.03 10.45
C ALA A 77 3.65 5.85 11.14
N GLU A 78 3.84 7.17 11.26
CA GLU A 78 2.81 8.04 11.80
C GLU A 78 1.56 8.04 10.93
N ALA A 79 1.75 8.11 9.61
CA ALA A 79 0.64 8.10 8.66
C ALA A 79 -0.14 6.79 8.72
N LEU A 80 0.56 5.68 8.87
CA LEU A 80 -0.09 4.37 8.99
C LEU A 80 -0.94 4.31 10.26
N SER A 81 -0.40 4.74 11.39
CA SER A 81 -1.15 4.78 12.63
C SER A 81 -2.36 5.69 12.52
N ALA A 82 -2.20 6.87 11.93
CA ALA A 82 -3.29 7.83 11.78
C ALA A 82 -4.38 7.27 10.86
N THR A 83 -3.99 6.64 9.77
CA THR A 83 -4.94 6.02 8.83
C THR A 83 -5.74 4.92 9.51
N ALA A 84 -5.06 4.05 10.26
CA ALA A 84 -5.71 2.96 10.96
C ALA A 84 -6.70 3.48 12.01
N ARG A 85 -6.32 4.51 12.77
CA ARG A 85 -7.21 5.13 13.75
C ARG A 85 -8.41 5.77 13.06
N HIS A 86 -8.18 6.50 11.99
CA HIS A 86 -9.24 7.19 11.26
C HIS A 86 -10.25 6.21 10.69
N ARG A 87 -9.78 5.09 10.18
CA ARG A 87 -10.63 4.06 9.57
C ARG A 87 -11.20 3.08 10.59
N GLY A 88 -10.79 3.19 11.85
CA GLY A 88 -11.27 2.30 12.90
C GLY A 88 -10.70 0.90 12.85
N THR A 89 -9.52 0.73 12.25
CA THR A 89 -8.90 -0.58 12.05
C THR A 89 -7.66 -0.81 12.91
N ALA A 90 -7.30 0.14 13.76
CA ALA A 90 -6.07 0.05 14.54
C ALA A 90 -5.98 -1.24 15.37
N GLU A 91 -7.09 -1.69 15.93
CA GLU A 91 -7.10 -2.93 16.71
C GLU A 91 -6.99 -4.18 15.83
N GLN A 92 -7.53 -4.12 14.62
CA GLN A 92 -7.50 -5.25 13.70
C GLN A 92 -6.09 -5.52 13.18
N ILE A 93 -5.25 -4.53 13.09
CA ILE A 93 -3.93 -4.65 12.50
C ILE A 93 -2.81 -4.55 13.51
N THR A 94 -3.07 -4.87 14.79
CA THR A 94 -2.04 -4.84 15.83
C THR A 94 -1.00 -5.94 15.67
N ASP A 95 -1.42 -7.11 15.20
CA ASP A 95 -0.52 -8.24 15.00
C ASP A 95 0.01 -8.25 13.57
N VAL A 96 0.79 -7.24 13.23
CA VAL A 96 1.35 -7.11 11.88
C VAL A 96 2.17 -8.32 11.48
N PRO A 97 3.10 -8.84 12.31
CA PRO A 97 3.86 -10.03 11.91
C PRO A 97 2.98 -11.24 11.59
N GLY A 98 1.93 -11.46 12.38
CA GLY A 98 1.00 -12.57 12.11
C GLY A 98 0.21 -12.37 10.84
N ILE A 99 -0.25 -11.14 10.58
CA ILE A 99 -0.97 -10.81 9.34
C ILE A 99 -0.08 -11.04 8.14
N LEU A 100 1.15 -10.56 8.18
CA LEU A 100 2.10 -10.73 7.07
C LEU A 100 2.45 -12.19 6.85
N HIS A 101 2.60 -12.96 7.92
CA HIS A 101 2.86 -14.38 7.80
C HIS A 101 1.71 -15.09 7.07
N ASN A 102 0.46 -14.78 7.43
CA ASN A 102 -0.70 -15.37 6.79
C ASN A 102 -0.78 -14.98 5.32
N ILE A 103 -0.47 -13.72 4.99
CA ILE A 103 -0.43 -13.25 3.60
C ILE A 103 0.65 -13.99 2.83
N GLU A 104 1.84 -14.12 3.41
CA GLU A 104 2.96 -14.79 2.77
C GLU A 104 2.65 -16.25 2.46
N GLU A 105 1.97 -16.94 3.37
CA GLU A 105 1.65 -18.35 3.24
C GLU A 105 0.37 -18.64 2.46
N SER A 106 -0.35 -17.61 2.03
CA SER A 106 -1.64 -17.80 1.35
C SER A 106 -1.45 -18.26 -0.09
N PRO A 107 -1.83 -19.48 -0.44
CA PRO A 107 -1.77 -19.91 -1.84
C PRO A 107 -2.74 -19.15 -2.74
N GLU A 108 -3.86 -18.70 -2.19
CA GLU A 108 -4.85 -17.92 -2.94
C GLU A 108 -4.30 -16.57 -3.36
N LEU A 109 -3.64 -15.87 -2.43
CA LEU A 109 -3.05 -14.58 -2.74
C LEU A 109 -1.87 -14.71 -3.70
N ARG A 110 -1.06 -15.73 -3.53
CA ARG A 110 0.05 -16.01 -4.43
C ARG A 110 -0.46 -16.27 -5.85
N ALA A 111 -1.50 -17.08 -5.98
CA ALA A 111 -2.11 -17.38 -7.27
C ALA A 111 -2.72 -16.11 -7.90
N MET A 112 -3.36 -15.28 -7.09
CA MET A 112 -3.92 -14.01 -7.53
C MET A 112 -2.82 -13.11 -8.09
N TRP A 113 -1.69 -13.02 -7.39
CA TRP A 113 -0.57 -12.20 -7.84
C TRP A 113 0.05 -12.75 -9.14
N ASP A 114 0.22 -14.06 -9.23
CA ASP A 114 0.75 -14.68 -10.44
C ASP A 114 -0.13 -14.42 -11.64
N LYS A 115 -1.45 -14.46 -11.46
CA LYS A 115 -2.39 -14.13 -12.53
C LYS A 115 -2.24 -12.67 -12.95
N TYR A 116 -2.09 -11.77 -11.99
CA TYR A 116 -1.90 -10.34 -12.26
C TYR A 116 -0.63 -10.11 -13.07
N ARG A 117 0.47 -10.76 -12.69
CA ARG A 117 1.75 -10.65 -13.40
C ARG A 117 1.63 -11.07 -14.86
N LYS A 118 0.89 -12.15 -15.11
CA LYS A 118 0.70 -12.64 -16.46
C LYS A 118 -0.15 -11.70 -17.30
N GLN A 119 -1.05 -10.98 -16.67
CA GLN A 119 -1.97 -10.09 -17.33
C GLN A 119 -1.35 -8.73 -17.65
N PHE A 120 -0.43 -8.27 -16.81
CA PHE A 120 0.15 -6.93 -16.94
C PHE A 120 1.67 -7.01 -17.04
N ALA A 121 2.21 -6.58 -18.18
CA ALA A 121 3.64 -6.65 -18.45
C ALA A 121 4.46 -5.86 -17.41
N TYR A 122 3.93 -4.76 -16.91
CA TYR A 122 4.67 -3.94 -15.94
C TYR A 122 4.88 -4.63 -14.59
N ALA A 123 4.13 -5.69 -14.31
CA ALA A 123 4.25 -6.45 -13.07
C ALA A 123 4.97 -7.78 -13.26
N GLN A 124 5.32 -8.11 -14.50
CA GLN A 124 5.79 -9.45 -14.85
C GLN A 124 7.03 -9.89 -14.08
N ASP A 125 7.95 -8.97 -13.83
CA ASP A 125 9.23 -9.28 -13.19
C ASP A 125 9.20 -9.13 -11.67
N ILE A 126 8.04 -8.83 -11.10
CA ILE A 126 7.90 -8.63 -9.65
C ILE A 126 7.35 -9.90 -9.02
N THR A 127 8.14 -10.55 -8.18
CA THR A 127 7.69 -11.77 -7.51
C THR A 127 6.83 -11.44 -6.30
N TYR A 128 6.01 -12.40 -5.90
CA TYR A 128 5.21 -12.26 -4.68
C TYR A 128 6.11 -12.03 -3.45
N GLU A 129 7.22 -12.75 -3.39
CA GLU A 129 8.21 -12.61 -2.31
C GLU A 129 8.77 -11.21 -2.23
N GLN A 130 9.05 -10.59 -3.37
CA GLN A 130 9.56 -9.21 -3.39
C GLN A 130 8.54 -8.24 -2.79
N ILE A 131 7.27 -8.43 -3.09
CA ILE A 131 6.21 -7.58 -2.52
C ILE A 131 6.12 -7.75 -1.02
N ILE A 132 6.12 -8.99 -0.55
CA ILE A 132 6.04 -9.26 0.88
C ILE A 132 7.24 -8.66 1.62
N ASP A 133 8.44 -8.78 1.06
CA ASP A 133 9.64 -8.21 1.66
C ASP A 133 9.56 -6.70 1.77
N VAL A 134 9.05 -6.04 0.74
CA VAL A 134 8.90 -4.59 0.74
C VAL A 134 7.91 -4.16 1.82
N VAL A 135 6.75 -4.79 1.89
CA VAL A 135 5.76 -4.46 2.91
C VAL A 135 6.31 -4.72 4.31
N ARG A 136 7.00 -5.84 4.49
CA ARG A 136 7.61 -6.17 5.78
C ARG A 136 8.62 -5.12 6.21
N THR A 137 9.46 -4.68 5.29
CA THR A 137 10.45 -3.63 5.57
C THR A 137 9.78 -2.31 5.97
N LEU A 138 8.66 -1.98 5.34
CA LEU A 138 7.94 -0.75 5.67
C LEU A 138 7.39 -0.76 7.09
N VAL A 139 6.89 -1.89 7.56
CA VAL A 139 6.16 -1.96 8.83
C VAL A 139 7.00 -2.40 10.01
N GLU A 140 8.26 -2.73 9.77
CA GLU A 140 9.20 -3.10 10.83
C GLU A 140 9.85 -1.90 11.51
#